data_a239e9b6fe563efe74c9d56be9d0e478
#
_entry.id   a239e9b6fe563efe74c9d56be9d0e478
#
_cell.length_a   1.000
_cell.length_b   1.000
_cell.length_c   1.000
_cell.angle_alpha   90.00
_cell.angle_beta   90.00
_cell.angle_gamma   90.00
#
_symmetry.space_group_name_H-M   'P 1'
#
loop_
_entity.id
_entity.type
_entity.pdbx_description
1 polymer ?
#
loop_
_entity_poly.entity_id
_entity_poly.type
_entity_poly.pdbx_seq_one_letter_code
_entity_poly.pdbx_strand_id
1 'polypeptide(L)'
;MPRIIDYTYLFQNMPGASKTSTNLIGSFQLSQINSSSVQSQLRAAGIDTNSKQFKAVMKEMMSASKGNGAMFTNIQAIKNSMKSYDQDGDYIDPTTGLAGLLVTEENESSRKRIISIPESSKEEMFEQTKREFLRENGVLNGDTTKRSDVYTNMYRKVTKKDRLAAGYTMQQYERSYRQAFLDAARKADPSWEIGRPIPAGALDGITRASVENARGALDVRI
;
A
#
# COMPACT_ATOMS: atom_id res chain seq x y z
N MET A 1 1.79 16.63 4.12
CA MET A 1 2.55 16.11 5.29
C MET A 1 2.58 14.60 5.16
N PRO A 2 3.74 13.92 5.18
CA PRO A 2 3.79 12.47 5.19
C PRO A 2 3.16 11.99 6.51
N ARG A 3 2.14 11.13 6.42
CA ARG A 3 1.67 10.40 7.59
C ARG A 3 2.79 9.44 7.98
N ILE A 4 3.43 9.69 9.09
CA ILE A 4 4.19 8.67 9.81
C ILE A 4 3.16 7.58 10.10
N ILE A 5 3.34 6.40 9.54
CA ILE A 5 2.49 5.26 9.85
C ILE A 5 2.78 4.95 11.31
N ASP A 6 1.81 5.21 12.17
CA ASP A 6 1.87 4.86 13.57
C ASP A 6 1.84 3.33 13.66
N TYR A 7 3.00 2.74 13.91
CA TYR A 7 3.15 1.30 14.08
C TYR A 7 2.28 0.74 15.22
N THR A 8 1.80 1.58 16.12
CA THR A 8 0.86 1.21 17.18
C THR A 8 -0.46 0.68 16.60
N TYR A 9 -0.88 1.16 15.42
CA TYR A 9 -2.08 0.69 14.75
C TYR A 9 -1.96 -0.76 14.25
N LEU A 10 -0.78 -1.17 13.81
CA LEU A 10 -0.52 -2.55 13.37
C LEU A 10 -0.65 -3.54 14.53
N PHE A 11 -0.21 -3.14 15.73
CA PHE A 11 -0.35 -3.99 16.93
C PHE A 11 -1.77 -4.02 17.51
N GLN A 12 -2.54 -2.94 17.36
CA GLN A 12 -3.94 -2.90 17.85
C GLN A 12 -4.87 -3.79 17.04
N ASN A 13 -4.53 -4.08 15.77
CA ASN A 13 -5.35 -4.87 14.85
C ASN A 13 -4.77 -6.26 14.53
N MET A 14 -3.68 -6.68 15.21
CA MET A 14 -3.21 -8.07 15.08
C MET A 14 -4.25 -9.03 15.67
N PRO A 15 -4.66 -10.07 14.92
CA PRO A 15 -5.46 -11.15 15.47
C PRO A 15 -4.67 -11.85 16.58
N GLY A 16 -5.01 -11.59 17.84
CA GLY A 16 -4.30 -12.14 19.00
C GLY A 16 -3.82 -11.13 20.03
N ALA A 17 -3.88 -9.80 19.74
CA ALA A 17 -3.66 -8.77 20.74
C ALA A 17 -4.93 -8.56 21.61
N SER A 18 -5.47 -9.64 22.16
CA SER A 18 -6.55 -9.57 23.14
C SER A 18 -5.99 -9.06 24.46
N LYS A 19 -6.62 -8.01 24.99
CA LYS A 19 -6.39 -7.48 26.36
C LYS A 19 -6.87 -8.41 27.47
N THR A 20 -7.17 -9.67 27.17
CA THR A 20 -7.58 -10.65 28.17
C THR A 20 -6.36 -11.40 28.69
N SER A 21 -6.19 -11.37 29.99
CA SER A 21 -5.28 -12.17 30.82
C SER A 21 -5.55 -13.68 30.61
N THR A 22 -5.10 -14.25 29.51
CA THR A 22 -5.29 -15.67 29.22
C THR A 22 -3.97 -16.33 28.94
N ASN A 23 -3.58 -17.18 29.88
CA ASN A 23 -2.55 -18.20 29.79
C ASN A 23 -1.11 -17.69 29.53
N LEU A 24 -0.46 -17.27 30.61
CA LEU A 24 1.02 -17.11 30.70
C LEU A 24 1.77 -18.46 30.56
N ILE A 25 1.07 -19.58 30.36
CA ILE A 25 1.67 -20.89 30.13
C ILE A 25 2.44 -20.83 28.80
N GLY A 26 3.78 -20.92 28.88
CA GLY A 26 4.66 -20.87 27.71
C GLY A 26 5.00 -19.47 27.21
N SER A 27 4.64 -18.41 27.93
CA SER A 27 5.09 -17.05 27.61
C SER A 27 6.47 -16.78 28.20
N PHE A 28 7.24 -15.95 27.49
CA PHE A 28 8.56 -15.50 27.92
C PHE A 28 8.73 -14.01 27.62
N GLN A 29 9.66 -13.37 28.31
CA GLN A 29 9.99 -11.97 28.03
C GLN A 29 10.71 -11.87 26.67
N LEU A 30 10.39 -10.86 25.89
CA LEU A 30 11.03 -10.64 24.58
C LEU A 30 12.55 -10.48 24.70
N SER A 31 13.03 -9.93 25.83
CA SER A 31 14.46 -9.85 26.16
C SER A 31 15.16 -11.22 26.26
N GLN A 32 14.41 -12.28 26.51
CA GLN A 32 14.91 -13.66 26.61
C GLN A 32 14.94 -14.40 25.28
N ILE A 33 14.55 -13.75 24.18
CA ILE A 33 14.42 -14.38 22.85
C ILE A 33 15.72 -15.10 22.41
N ASN A 34 16.86 -14.58 22.79
CA ASN A 34 18.18 -15.13 22.45
C ASN A 34 18.70 -16.15 23.47
N SER A 35 17.96 -16.44 24.54
CA SER A 35 18.39 -17.47 25.50
C SER A 35 18.34 -18.87 24.87
N SER A 36 19.26 -19.75 25.25
CA SER A 36 19.33 -21.12 24.71
C SER A 36 18.02 -21.90 24.91
N SER A 37 17.35 -21.69 26.03
CA SER A 37 16.05 -22.31 26.32
C SER A 37 14.97 -21.87 25.35
N VAL A 38 14.79 -20.56 25.15
CA VAL A 38 13.77 -20.03 24.21
C VAL A 38 14.10 -20.40 22.77
N GLN A 39 15.37 -20.31 22.36
CA GLN A 39 15.81 -20.72 21.03
C GLN A 39 15.54 -22.21 20.77
N SER A 40 15.73 -23.07 21.75
CA SER A 40 15.42 -24.50 21.64
C SER A 40 13.91 -24.74 21.46
N GLN A 41 13.07 -24.03 22.22
CA GLN A 41 11.61 -24.11 22.11
C GLN A 41 11.11 -23.61 20.74
N LEU A 42 11.67 -22.51 20.22
CA LEU A 42 11.33 -21.98 18.90
C LEU A 42 11.63 -22.99 17.80
N ARG A 43 12.83 -23.59 17.81
CA ARG A 43 13.22 -24.63 16.85
C ARG A 43 12.35 -25.88 16.96
N ALA A 44 12.08 -26.35 18.18
CA ALA A 44 11.17 -27.48 18.41
C ALA A 44 9.76 -27.21 17.87
N ALA A 45 9.34 -25.94 17.85
CA ALA A 45 8.08 -25.51 17.26
C ALA A 45 8.15 -25.30 15.73
N GLY A 46 9.28 -25.60 15.08
CA GLY A 46 9.47 -25.46 13.64
C GLY A 46 9.73 -24.03 13.16
N ILE A 47 10.17 -23.14 14.05
CA ILE A 47 10.53 -21.76 13.68
C ILE A 47 12.02 -21.72 13.34
N ASP A 48 12.35 -21.33 12.10
CA ASP A 48 13.72 -21.01 11.72
C ASP A 48 14.06 -19.59 12.22
N THR A 49 14.83 -19.55 13.32
CA THR A 49 15.25 -18.29 13.96
C THR A 49 16.32 -17.52 13.16
N ASN A 50 16.85 -18.09 12.08
CA ASN A 50 17.76 -17.43 11.15
C ASN A 50 17.04 -16.83 9.95
N SER A 51 15.76 -17.18 9.72
CA SER A 51 14.98 -16.67 8.59
C SER A 51 14.82 -15.14 8.64
N LYS A 52 14.74 -14.52 7.47
CA LYS A 52 14.48 -13.08 7.35
C LYS A 52 13.11 -12.72 7.94
N GLN A 53 12.13 -13.59 7.76
CA GLN A 53 10.79 -13.46 8.31
C GLN A 53 10.78 -13.38 9.84
N PHE A 54 11.49 -14.30 10.52
CA PHE A 54 11.62 -14.24 11.98
C PHE A 54 12.33 -12.97 12.44
N LYS A 55 13.43 -12.59 11.77
CA LYS A 55 14.18 -11.36 12.10
C LYS A 55 13.32 -10.09 11.94
N ALA A 56 12.49 -10.03 10.92
CA ALA A 56 11.55 -8.92 10.70
C ALA A 56 10.54 -8.80 11.84
N VAL A 57 9.92 -9.92 12.23
CA VAL A 57 9.00 -9.98 13.39
C VAL A 57 9.68 -9.53 14.66
N MET A 58 10.91 -10.02 14.93
CA MET A 58 11.65 -9.62 16.13
C MET A 58 12.01 -8.14 16.13
N LYS A 59 12.45 -7.59 15.00
CA LYS A 59 12.73 -6.15 14.85
C LYS A 59 11.51 -5.32 15.21
N GLU A 60 10.34 -5.71 14.69
CA GLU A 60 9.09 -5.02 14.96
C GLU A 60 8.67 -5.12 16.43
N MET A 61 8.63 -6.34 17.00
CA MET A 61 8.29 -6.56 18.40
C MET A 61 9.22 -5.80 19.36
N MET A 62 10.51 -5.80 19.08
CA MET A 62 11.49 -5.05 19.88
C MET A 62 11.32 -3.54 19.75
N SER A 63 10.97 -3.05 18.57
CA SER A 63 10.67 -1.62 18.36
C SER A 63 9.44 -1.20 19.15
N ALA A 64 8.38 -1.99 19.12
CA ALA A 64 7.16 -1.71 19.87
C ALA A 64 7.37 -1.78 21.39
N SER A 65 8.33 -2.60 21.87
CA SER A 65 8.62 -2.74 23.31
C SER A 65 9.42 -1.57 23.89
N LYS A 66 10.04 -0.73 23.09
CA LYS A 66 10.93 0.35 23.55
C LYS A 66 10.28 1.40 24.46
N GLY A 67 8.95 1.39 24.62
CA GLY A 67 8.24 2.30 25.49
C GLY A 67 7.53 1.66 26.69
N ASN A 68 7.43 0.33 26.77
CA ASN A 68 6.47 -0.34 27.66
C ASN A 68 7.10 -1.36 28.65
N GLY A 69 8.40 -1.31 28.93
CA GLY A 69 9.03 -2.26 29.86
C GLY A 69 9.11 -3.69 29.33
N ALA A 70 8.95 -4.68 30.16
CA ALA A 70 9.05 -6.10 29.80
C ALA A 70 7.83 -6.55 28.96
N MET A 71 7.98 -6.63 27.65
CA MET A 71 6.97 -7.22 26.77
C MET A 71 7.05 -8.74 26.83
N PHE A 72 5.91 -9.40 27.11
CA PHE A 72 5.78 -10.84 27.05
C PHE A 72 5.26 -11.28 25.70
N THR A 73 5.77 -12.39 25.20
CA THR A 73 5.31 -13.04 23.98
C THR A 73 5.29 -14.57 24.18
N ASN A 74 4.77 -15.28 23.21
CA ASN A 74 4.79 -16.74 23.18
C ASN A 74 5.02 -17.24 21.75
N ILE A 75 5.32 -18.52 21.61
CA ILE A 75 5.60 -19.16 20.32
C ILE A 75 4.46 -18.98 19.31
N GLN A 76 3.20 -19.09 19.77
CA GLN A 76 2.05 -18.98 18.89
C GLN A 76 1.87 -17.54 18.37
N ALA A 77 2.11 -16.55 19.23
CA ALA A 77 2.09 -15.14 18.83
C ALA A 77 3.16 -14.86 17.76
N ILE A 78 4.39 -15.37 17.96
CA ILE A 78 5.46 -15.25 16.97
C ILE A 78 5.07 -15.91 15.64
N LYS A 79 4.56 -17.14 15.66
CA LYS A 79 4.07 -17.82 14.45
C LYS A 79 2.99 -17.05 13.71
N ASN A 80 2.06 -16.47 14.45
CA ASN A 80 0.99 -15.67 13.85
C ASN A 80 1.54 -14.38 13.23
N SER A 81 2.45 -13.70 13.93
CA SER A 81 3.11 -12.50 13.39
C SER A 81 3.95 -12.82 12.14
N MET A 82 4.63 -13.98 12.10
CA MET A 82 5.37 -14.40 10.92
C MET A 82 4.51 -14.52 9.66
N LYS A 83 3.22 -14.86 9.79
CA LYS A 83 2.30 -14.93 8.64
C LYS A 83 2.08 -13.57 7.95
N SER A 84 2.37 -12.48 8.64
CA SER A 84 2.29 -11.12 8.09
C SER A 84 3.53 -10.70 7.30
N TYR A 85 4.49 -11.60 7.13
CA TYR A 85 5.72 -11.34 6.37
C TYR A 85 5.95 -12.42 5.33
N ASP A 86 6.55 -12.06 4.20
CA ASP A 86 7.00 -13.04 3.21
C ASP A 86 8.36 -13.66 3.61
N GLN A 87 8.86 -14.57 2.78
CA GLN A 87 10.13 -15.26 3.03
C GLN A 87 11.35 -14.33 3.04
N ASP A 88 11.24 -13.16 2.41
CA ASP A 88 12.28 -12.14 2.39
C ASP A 88 12.23 -11.22 3.62
N GLY A 89 11.19 -11.35 4.45
CA GLY A 89 10.96 -10.52 5.63
C GLY A 89 10.23 -9.21 5.31
N ASP A 90 9.62 -9.10 4.14
CA ASP A 90 8.81 -7.93 3.78
C ASP A 90 7.37 -8.11 4.25
N TYR A 91 6.81 -7.06 4.83
CA TYR A 91 5.43 -7.04 5.31
C TYR A 91 4.44 -7.26 4.18
N ILE A 92 3.47 -8.14 4.40
CA ILE A 92 2.37 -8.43 3.49
C ILE A 92 1.21 -7.51 3.86
N ASP A 93 0.83 -6.62 2.96
CA ASP A 93 -0.34 -5.77 3.12
C ASP A 93 -1.61 -6.64 3.18
N PRO A 94 -2.40 -6.57 4.27
CA PRO A 94 -3.55 -7.46 4.46
C PRO A 94 -4.70 -7.18 3.48
N THR A 95 -4.75 -5.99 2.90
CA THR A 95 -5.80 -5.61 1.95
C THR A 95 -5.55 -6.21 0.57
N THR A 96 -4.30 -6.18 0.12
CA THR A 96 -3.92 -6.65 -1.22
C THR A 96 -3.35 -8.06 -1.23
N GLY A 97 -2.88 -8.55 -0.09
CA GLY A 97 -2.13 -9.80 0.05
C GLY A 97 -0.73 -9.74 -0.56
N LEU A 98 -0.18 -8.55 -0.78
CA LEU A 98 1.09 -8.35 -1.48
C LEU A 98 2.14 -7.73 -0.56
N ALA A 99 3.39 -8.23 -0.64
CA ALA A 99 4.54 -7.61 -0.01
C ALA A 99 5.13 -6.47 -0.88
N GLY A 100 6.02 -5.65 -0.30
CA GLY A 100 6.69 -4.57 -1.02
C GLY A 100 5.85 -3.30 -1.21
N LEU A 101 4.80 -3.13 -0.42
CA LEU A 101 3.94 -1.93 -0.40
C LEU A 101 4.18 -1.05 0.84
N LEU A 102 4.90 -1.55 1.83
CA LEU A 102 5.26 -0.79 3.02
C LEU A 102 6.39 0.19 2.69
N VAL A 103 6.17 1.47 3.03
CA VAL A 103 7.23 2.48 2.94
C VAL A 103 8.14 2.36 4.16
N THR A 104 9.44 2.23 3.92
CA THR A 104 10.49 2.18 4.93
C THR A 104 11.50 3.30 4.68
N GLU A 105 12.36 3.59 5.65
CA GLU A 105 13.45 4.55 5.48
C GLU A 105 14.36 4.19 4.30
N GLU A 106 14.56 2.90 4.06
CA GLU A 106 15.43 2.37 3.00
C GLU A 106 14.86 2.59 1.59
N ASN A 107 13.53 2.57 1.43
CA ASN A 107 12.87 2.67 0.12
C ASN A 107 12.16 4.00 -0.13
N GLU A 108 12.09 4.89 0.87
CA GLU A 108 11.35 6.15 0.75
C GLU A 108 11.88 7.04 -0.38
N SER A 109 13.19 7.13 -0.56
CA SER A 109 13.82 7.94 -1.61
C SER A 109 13.52 7.43 -3.02
N SER A 110 13.39 6.10 -3.18
CA SER A 110 13.18 5.46 -4.48
C SER A 110 11.71 5.29 -4.86
N ARG A 111 10.77 5.45 -3.92
CA ARG A 111 9.34 5.23 -4.17
C ARG A 111 8.70 6.23 -5.14
N LYS A 112 9.22 7.46 -5.24
CA LYS A 112 8.69 8.51 -6.12
C LYS A 112 9.30 8.48 -7.53
N ARG A 113 9.95 7.41 -7.89
CA ARG A 113 10.51 7.22 -9.24
C ARG A 113 9.40 6.89 -10.24
N ILE A 114 9.45 7.50 -11.41
CA ILE A 114 8.59 7.13 -12.55
C ILE A 114 9.20 5.89 -13.21
N ILE A 115 8.37 4.89 -13.43
CA ILE A 115 8.75 3.64 -14.10
C ILE A 115 7.73 3.26 -15.17
N SER A 116 8.11 2.34 -16.06
CA SER A 116 7.16 1.73 -16.98
C SER A 116 6.17 0.86 -16.20
N ILE A 117 4.89 1.02 -16.51
CA ILE A 117 3.79 0.17 -16.00
C ILE A 117 3.03 -0.44 -17.16
N PRO A 118 2.34 -1.58 -16.96
CA PRO A 118 1.61 -2.25 -18.03
C PRO A 118 0.56 -1.35 -18.68
N GLU A 119 0.48 -1.38 -20.00
CA GLU A 119 -0.50 -0.58 -20.77
C GLU A 119 -1.94 -0.92 -20.38
N SER A 120 -2.23 -2.21 -20.12
CA SER A 120 -3.55 -2.63 -19.63
C SER A 120 -3.93 -1.96 -18.30
N SER A 121 -2.95 -1.71 -17.42
CA SER A 121 -3.21 -1.04 -16.14
C SER A 121 -3.48 0.45 -16.31
N LYS A 122 -2.81 1.09 -17.27
CA LYS A 122 -3.10 2.49 -17.63
C LYS A 122 -4.51 2.62 -18.20
N GLU A 123 -4.92 1.67 -19.09
CA GLU A 123 -6.25 1.62 -19.66
C GLU A 123 -7.32 1.43 -18.59
N GLU A 124 -7.14 0.44 -17.69
CA GLU A 124 -8.04 0.21 -16.56
C GLU A 124 -8.19 1.48 -15.70
N MET A 125 -7.10 2.21 -15.43
CA MET A 125 -7.12 3.43 -14.64
C MET A 125 -7.82 4.57 -15.39
N PHE A 126 -7.58 4.73 -16.70
CA PHE A 126 -8.24 5.75 -17.51
C PHE A 126 -9.75 5.56 -17.51
N GLU A 127 -10.21 4.35 -17.82
CA GLU A 127 -11.62 4.02 -17.85
C GLU A 127 -12.28 4.14 -16.47
N GLN A 128 -11.60 3.69 -15.40
CA GLN A 128 -12.13 3.83 -14.06
C GLN A 128 -12.24 5.29 -13.64
N THR A 129 -11.21 6.10 -13.92
CA THR A 129 -11.21 7.54 -13.60
C THR A 129 -12.30 8.26 -14.38
N LYS A 130 -12.51 7.92 -15.66
CA LYS A 130 -13.58 8.49 -16.49
C LYS A 130 -14.98 8.16 -15.94
N ARG A 131 -15.21 6.89 -15.58
CA ARG A 131 -16.50 6.46 -14.98
C ARG A 131 -16.79 7.18 -13.67
N GLU A 132 -15.80 7.29 -12.80
CA GLU A 132 -15.95 7.98 -11.51
C GLU A 132 -16.19 9.49 -11.71
N PHE A 133 -15.43 10.10 -12.62
CA PHE A 133 -15.58 11.52 -12.92
C PHE A 133 -17.00 11.87 -13.41
N LEU A 134 -17.55 11.04 -14.31
CA LEU A 134 -18.92 11.21 -14.80
C LEU A 134 -19.96 10.96 -13.71
N ARG A 135 -19.82 9.86 -12.94
CA ARG A 135 -20.76 9.49 -11.89
C ARG A 135 -20.81 10.52 -10.76
N GLU A 136 -19.68 11.09 -10.41
CA GLU A 136 -19.54 12.00 -9.28
C GLU A 136 -19.50 13.47 -9.69
N ASN A 137 -19.84 13.79 -10.94
CA ASN A 137 -19.83 15.15 -11.45
C ASN A 137 -18.51 15.89 -11.19
N GLY A 138 -17.40 15.21 -11.38
CA GLY A 138 -16.06 15.76 -11.14
C GLY A 138 -15.64 15.83 -9.67
N VAL A 139 -16.50 15.53 -8.71
CA VAL A 139 -16.12 15.46 -7.30
C VAL A 139 -15.25 14.22 -7.05
N LEU A 140 -14.23 14.35 -6.23
CA LEU A 140 -13.42 13.20 -5.79
C LEU A 140 -13.97 12.67 -4.47
N ASN A 141 -15.11 12.00 -4.50
CA ASN A 141 -15.77 11.46 -3.31
C ASN A 141 -15.32 10.07 -2.88
N GLY A 142 -14.67 9.37 -3.79
CA GLY A 142 -14.02 8.14 -3.42
C GLY A 142 -14.90 6.93 -3.21
N ASP A 143 -15.55 6.41 -4.26
CA ASP A 143 -15.61 4.95 -4.33
C ASP A 143 -14.17 4.46 -4.60
N THR A 144 -13.35 4.49 -3.56
CA THR A 144 -11.95 4.10 -3.63
C THR A 144 -11.78 2.61 -3.84
N THR A 145 -12.82 1.80 -3.62
CA THR A 145 -12.79 0.34 -3.72
C THR A 145 -12.40 -0.09 -5.13
N LYS A 146 -13.05 0.42 -6.16
CA LYS A 146 -12.74 0.04 -7.54
C LYS A 146 -11.38 0.56 -8.01
N ARG A 147 -10.97 1.75 -7.57
CA ARG A 147 -9.61 2.24 -7.79
C ARG A 147 -8.58 1.37 -7.07
N SER A 148 -8.86 0.95 -5.85
CA SER A 148 -8.01 0.01 -5.11
C SER A 148 -7.82 -1.30 -5.86
N ASP A 149 -8.85 -1.81 -6.53
CA ASP A 149 -8.75 -3.01 -7.37
C ASP A 149 -7.81 -2.78 -8.57
N VAL A 150 -7.93 -1.63 -9.26
CA VAL A 150 -7.02 -1.28 -10.38
C VAL A 150 -5.57 -1.22 -9.91
N TYR A 151 -5.29 -0.59 -8.76
CA TYR A 151 -3.95 -0.57 -8.17
C TYR A 151 -3.47 -1.97 -7.80
N THR A 152 -4.30 -2.78 -7.15
CA THR A 152 -3.95 -4.14 -6.75
C THR A 152 -3.64 -5.01 -7.97
N ASN A 153 -4.43 -4.91 -9.03
CA ASN A 153 -4.20 -5.62 -10.28
C ASN A 153 -2.87 -5.20 -10.94
N MET A 154 -2.55 -3.91 -10.91
CA MET A 154 -1.28 -3.40 -11.41
C MET A 154 -0.10 -3.91 -10.56
N TYR A 155 -0.19 -3.89 -9.21
CA TYR A 155 0.86 -4.39 -8.33
C TYR A 155 1.19 -5.87 -8.55
N ARG A 156 0.21 -6.69 -8.94
CA ARG A 156 0.41 -8.10 -9.30
C ARG A 156 1.20 -8.28 -10.60
N LYS A 157 1.18 -7.30 -11.50
CA LYS A 157 1.84 -7.33 -12.80
C LYS A 157 3.28 -6.79 -12.76
N VAL A 158 3.71 -6.21 -11.66
CA VAL A 158 5.07 -5.64 -11.50
C VAL A 158 5.87 -6.41 -10.44
N THR A 159 7.19 -6.27 -10.48
CA THR A 159 8.06 -6.92 -9.49
C THR A 159 7.87 -6.31 -8.09
N LYS A 160 8.09 -7.10 -7.05
CA LYS A 160 7.94 -6.66 -5.65
C LYS A 160 8.68 -5.33 -5.37
N LYS A 161 9.93 -5.21 -5.83
CA LYS A 161 10.76 -4.03 -5.64
C LYS A 161 10.25 -2.77 -6.34
N ASP A 162 9.44 -2.93 -7.39
CA ASP A 162 8.94 -1.81 -8.19
C ASP A 162 7.53 -1.36 -7.77
N ARG A 163 6.85 -2.08 -6.88
CA ARG A 163 5.45 -1.80 -6.50
C ARG A 163 5.22 -0.38 -6.01
N LEU A 164 6.09 0.14 -5.14
CA LEU A 164 5.96 1.51 -4.65
C LEU A 164 6.11 2.54 -5.76
N ALA A 165 7.12 2.37 -6.62
CA ALA A 165 7.33 3.24 -7.77
C ALA A 165 6.21 3.12 -8.80
N ALA A 166 5.68 1.90 -9.02
CA ALA A 166 4.52 1.68 -9.87
C ALA A 166 3.26 2.38 -9.33
N GLY A 167 3.02 2.31 -8.03
CA GLY A 167 1.92 3.02 -7.38
C GLY A 167 2.04 4.53 -7.55
N TYR A 168 3.23 5.09 -7.34
CA TYR A 168 3.49 6.50 -7.59
C TYR A 168 3.27 6.87 -9.06
N THR A 169 3.80 6.07 -9.99
CA THR A 169 3.63 6.28 -11.43
C THR A 169 2.16 6.26 -11.82
N MET A 170 1.40 5.26 -11.35
CA MET A 170 -0.04 5.16 -11.61
C MET A 170 -0.80 6.37 -11.10
N GLN A 171 -0.44 6.89 -9.91
CA GLN A 171 -1.05 8.11 -9.37
C GLN A 171 -0.80 9.33 -10.26
N GLN A 172 0.36 9.42 -10.92
CA GLN A 172 0.63 10.51 -11.85
C GLN A 172 -0.24 10.40 -13.11
N TYR A 173 -0.46 9.18 -13.63
CA TYR A 173 -1.41 8.95 -14.74
C TYR A 173 -2.84 9.31 -14.34
N GLU A 174 -3.32 8.82 -13.20
CA GLU A 174 -4.66 9.13 -12.68
C GLU A 174 -4.90 10.65 -12.60
N ARG A 175 -3.93 11.39 -12.06
CA ARG A 175 -3.99 12.85 -11.96
C ARG A 175 -4.09 13.51 -13.34
N SER A 176 -3.30 13.04 -14.32
CA SER A 176 -3.30 13.57 -15.67
C SER A 176 -4.63 13.32 -16.37
N TYR A 177 -5.19 12.11 -16.24
CA TYR A 177 -6.50 11.78 -16.79
C TYR A 177 -7.60 12.66 -16.20
N ARG A 178 -7.61 12.79 -14.88
CA ARG A 178 -8.58 13.62 -14.18
C ARG A 178 -8.48 15.09 -14.59
N GLN A 179 -7.27 15.64 -14.71
CA GLN A 179 -7.08 17.01 -15.17
C GLN A 179 -7.60 17.22 -16.59
N ALA A 180 -7.34 16.29 -17.50
CA ALA A 180 -7.86 16.35 -18.85
C ALA A 180 -9.41 16.35 -18.88
N PHE A 181 -10.06 15.58 -18.01
CA PHE A 181 -11.53 15.59 -17.90
C PHE A 181 -12.07 16.91 -17.34
N LEU A 182 -11.39 17.50 -16.35
CA LEU A 182 -11.74 18.81 -15.81
C LEU A 182 -11.63 19.89 -16.88
N ASP A 183 -10.55 19.89 -17.66
CA ASP A 183 -10.31 20.87 -18.71
C ASP A 183 -11.32 20.73 -19.85
N ALA A 184 -11.67 19.49 -20.20
CA ALA A 184 -12.68 19.22 -21.22
C ALA A 184 -14.08 19.67 -20.79
N ALA A 185 -14.48 19.43 -19.55
CA ALA A 185 -15.76 19.88 -19.02
C ALA A 185 -15.87 21.43 -19.03
N ARG A 186 -14.81 22.12 -18.57
CA ARG A 186 -14.75 23.59 -18.60
C ARG A 186 -14.67 24.18 -20.03
N LYS A 187 -14.04 23.46 -20.95
CA LYS A 187 -14.02 23.87 -22.37
C LYS A 187 -15.39 23.76 -23.00
N ALA A 188 -16.18 22.74 -22.64
CA ALA A 188 -17.53 22.55 -23.13
C ALA A 188 -18.51 23.56 -22.52
N ASP A 189 -18.33 23.89 -21.24
CA ASP A 189 -19.08 24.95 -20.55
C ASP A 189 -18.14 25.71 -19.59
N PRO A 190 -17.73 26.94 -19.93
CA PRO A 190 -16.86 27.75 -19.08
C PRO A 190 -17.47 28.11 -17.72
N SER A 191 -18.78 28.00 -17.54
CA SER A 191 -19.48 28.22 -16.28
C SER A 191 -19.62 26.94 -15.43
N TRP A 192 -19.18 25.80 -15.97
CA TRP A 192 -19.27 24.52 -15.25
C TRP A 192 -18.37 24.49 -14.02
N GLU A 193 -18.92 24.03 -12.94
CA GLU A 193 -18.22 23.82 -11.66
C GLU A 193 -18.31 22.36 -11.22
N ILE A 194 -17.30 21.91 -10.49
CA ILE A 194 -17.27 20.58 -9.88
C ILE A 194 -18.51 20.38 -9.00
N GLY A 195 -19.18 19.22 -9.16
CA GLY A 195 -20.42 18.87 -8.48
C GLY A 195 -21.67 19.15 -9.31
N ARG A 196 -21.56 19.91 -10.40
CA ARG A 196 -22.64 20.07 -11.38
C ARG A 196 -22.60 18.97 -12.44
N PRO A 197 -23.74 18.58 -13.05
CA PRO A 197 -23.76 17.62 -14.15
C PRO A 197 -22.73 17.96 -15.21
N ILE A 198 -21.99 16.97 -15.68
CA ILE A 198 -20.99 17.13 -16.72
C ILE A 198 -21.70 17.52 -18.03
N PRO A 199 -21.23 18.54 -18.76
CA PRO A 199 -21.81 18.92 -20.04
C PRO A 199 -21.86 17.75 -21.02
N ALA A 200 -22.98 17.56 -21.69
CA ALA A 200 -23.17 16.44 -22.61
C ALA A 200 -22.08 16.44 -23.70
N GLY A 201 -21.49 15.25 -23.94
CA GLY A 201 -20.45 15.11 -24.95
C GLY A 201 -19.07 15.67 -24.56
N ALA A 202 -18.90 16.29 -23.39
CA ALA A 202 -17.65 16.94 -23.02
C ALA A 202 -16.44 15.99 -23.02
N LEU A 203 -16.64 14.70 -22.76
CA LEU A 203 -15.56 13.69 -22.69
C LEU A 203 -15.51 12.75 -23.91
N ASP A 204 -16.34 12.95 -24.95
CA ASP A 204 -16.46 12.02 -26.08
C ASP A 204 -15.16 11.90 -26.91
N GLY A 205 -14.43 12.99 -27.05
CA GLY A 205 -13.15 13.02 -27.78
C GLY A 205 -11.91 12.73 -26.93
N ILE A 206 -12.07 12.49 -25.64
CA ILE A 206 -10.93 12.27 -24.75
C ILE A 206 -10.57 10.78 -24.73
N THR A 207 -9.40 10.48 -25.25
CA THR A 207 -8.81 9.13 -25.23
C THR A 207 -7.57 9.11 -24.32
N ARG A 208 -7.21 7.93 -23.81
CA ARG A 208 -5.99 7.75 -23.04
C ARG A 208 -4.77 8.26 -23.82
N ALA A 209 -4.64 7.86 -25.08
CA ALA A 209 -3.53 8.26 -25.94
C ALA A 209 -3.44 9.80 -26.11
N SER A 210 -4.58 10.49 -26.25
CA SER A 210 -4.57 11.96 -26.39
C SER A 210 -4.03 12.65 -25.13
N VAL A 211 -4.36 12.13 -23.94
CA VAL A 211 -3.89 12.68 -22.67
C VAL A 211 -2.41 12.37 -22.44
N GLU A 212 -1.97 11.15 -22.73
CA GLU A 212 -0.57 10.75 -22.55
C GLU A 212 0.37 11.47 -23.53
N ASN A 213 -0.04 11.68 -24.77
CA ASN A 213 0.71 12.45 -25.76
C ASN A 213 0.87 13.92 -25.34
N ALA A 214 -0.19 14.53 -24.81
CA ALA A 214 -0.12 15.89 -24.28
C ALA A 214 0.85 16.00 -23.09
N ARG A 215 0.88 15.00 -22.22
CA ARG A 215 1.83 14.90 -21.11
C ARG A 215 3.27 14.76 -21.58
N GLY A 216 3.54 13.83 -22.52
CA GLY A 216 4.88 13.63 -23.08
C GLY A 216 5.46 14.91 -23.71
N ALA A 217 4.62 15.74 -24.31
CA ALA A 217 5.02 17.05 -24.84
C ALA A 217 5.36 18.07 -23.74
N LEU A 218 4.85 17.90 -22.51
CA LEU A 218 5.19 18.75 -21.36
C LEU A 218 6.48 18.29 -20.67
N ASP A 219 6.70 16.98 -20.55
CA ASP A 219 7.89 16.40 -19.90
C ASP A 219 9.18 16.63 -20.70
N VAL A 220 9.07 16.93 -22.01
CA VAL A 220 10.21 17.27 -22.89
C VAL A 220 10.62 18.76 -22.77
N ARG A 221 9.84 19.60 -22.09
CA ARG A 221 10.09 21.04 -21.95
C ARG A 221 10.71 21.46 -20.61
N ILE A 222 11.07 20.51 -19.75
CA ILE A 222 11.77 20.71 -18.47
C ILE A 222 13.20 20.16 -18.59
#